data_0977d82a689fee01a3d7eb766258cd95
#
_entry.id   0977d82a689fee01a3d7eb766258cd95
#
_cell.length_a   1.000
_cell.length_b   1.000
_cell.length_c   1.000
_cell.angle_alpha   90.00
_cell.angle_beta   90.00
_cell.angle_gamma   90.00
#
_symmetry.space_group_name_H-M   'P 1'
#
loop_
_entity.id
_entity.type
_entity.pdbx_description
1 polymer ?
#
loop_
_entity_poly.entity_id
_entity_poly.type
_entity_poly.pdbx_seq_one_letter_code
_entity_poly.pdbx_strand_id
1 'polypeptide(L)'
;MKLSILGTRGIPANHGGFETFAERLALYLTERGWEVTVYCQLDGAGPTYEDTWKGVRRVNIPVKLNGAVGTILFDWKSTLHASGEDSLKLTLGYNTAVFSLLYRLRGRTNLFNMDGIEWKRPKWSLPEKIWLMMNEVCGCYLGNHLIADHPGIKRHLETRVSSEKISVLLYGSDALKNASREMLDRFGVEPGKYALLVARPEPENSILETVRAFSASASGMKLVVLGNYYPDGIPYHKAVLDAAGDQVIFPGAVYEPEVINALRFYCGFYIHGHTVGGTNPSLVEALGAKSPVLAHDNQFNRWVAGDGAVYFRNEAECRDHITGLVGDQEKLKEMATSSRLRHQEAFTWPSVLGAYESLLRSWAYGPASKSSSVPSTAQWVEPLPKHEES
;
A
#
# COMPACT_ATOMS: atom_id res chain seq x y z
N MET A 1 23.52 -3.35 13.75
CA MET A 1 22.54 -2.26 14.03
C MET A 1 21.25 -2.89 14.47
N LYS A 2 20.47 -2.21 15.34
CA LYS A 2 19.22 -2.74 15.87
C LYS A 2 18.02 -1.93 15.38
N LEU A 3 17.02 -2.60 14.83
CA LEU A 3 15.77 -1.99 14.35
C LEU A 3 14.56 -2.67 14.97
N SER A 4 13.60 -1.88 15.46
CA SER A 4 12.27 -2.36 15.85
C SER A 4 11.23 -1.82 14.86
N ILE A 5 10.46 -2.70 14.25
CA ILE A 5 9.36 -2.38 13.32
C ILE A 5 8.03 -2.56 14.07
N LEU A 6 7.20 -1.49 14.06
CA LEU A 6 5.90 -1.41 14.74
C LEU A 6 4.83 -0.88 13.78
N GLY A 7 3.56 -0.89 14.21
CA GLY A 7 2.44 -0.37 13.43
C GLY A 7 1.96 -1.32 12.33
N THR A 8 2.23 -2.60 12.47
CA THR A 8 1.76 -3.68 11.59
C THR A 8 1.22 -4.82 12.42
N ARG A 9 0.37 -5.67 11.86
CA ARG A 9 -0.11 -6.87 12.56
C ARG A 9 0.97 -7.94 12.73
N GLY A 10 2.09 -7.81 12.03
CA GLY A 10 3.25 -8.67 12.19
C GLY A 10 3.63 -9.47 10.95
N ILE A 11 4.57 -10.37 11.12
CA ILE A 11 5.10 -11.29 10.10
C ILE A 11 4.96 -12.75 10.56
N PRO A 12 4.76 -13.72 9.62
CA PRO A 12 4.67 -13.58 8.17
C PRO A 12 3.45 -12.77 7.72
N ALA A 13 3.55 -12.14 6.54
CA ALA A 13 2.53 -11.26 6.00
C ALA A 13 1.26 -12.04 5.60
N ASN A 14 0.14 -11.73 6.25
CA ASN A 14 -1.16 -12.38 5.99
C ASN A 14 -2.30 -11.39 5.71
N HIS A 15 -2.07 -10.06 5.79
CA HIS A 15 -3.16 -9.11 5.86
C HIS A 15 -3.10 -7.92 4.91
N GLY A 16 -1.93 -7.37 4.56
CA GLY A 16 -1.92 -6.15 3.78
C GLY A 16 -0.53 -5.64 3.38
N GLY A 17 -0.51 -4.41 2.83
CA GLY A 17 0.70 -3.80 2.31
C GLY A 17 1.78 -3.57 3.37
N PHE A 18 1.40 -3.14 4.57
CA PHE A 18 2.38 -2.92 5.64
C PHE A 18 3.01 -4.21 6.17
N GLU A 19 2.24 -5.29 6.25
CA GLU A 19 2.76 -6.60 6.63
C GLU A 19 3.75 -7.13 5.59
N THR A 20 3.39 -7.04 4.31
CA THR A 20 4.28 -7.41 3.20
C THR A 20 5.55 -6.57 3.20
N PHE A 21 5.43 -5.26 3.37
CA PHE A 21 6.59 -4.37 3.46
C PHE A 21 7.46 -4.70 4.66
N ALA A 22 6.87 -4.87 5.86
CA ALA A 22 7.60 -5.20 7.09
C ALA A 22 8.36 -6.52 6.97
N GLU A 23 7.74 -7.55 6.38
CA GLU A 23 8.39 -8.83 6.11
C GLU A 23 9.58 -8.66 5.16
N ARG A 24 9.37 -8.01 4.01
CA ARG A 24 10.42 -7.78 3.01
C ARG A 24 11.59 -7.00 3.59
N LEU A 25 11.31 -5.91 4.31
CA LEU A 25 12.34 -5.08 4.94
C LEU A 25 13.09 -5.84 6.05
N ALA A 26 12.37 -6.56 6.90
CA ALA A 26 12.98 -7.32 8.00
C ALA A 26 13.95 -8.39 7.47
N LEU A 27 13.54 -9.19 6.49
CA LEU A 27 14.38 -10.23 5.88
C LEU A 27 15.60 -9.59 5.18
N TYR A 28 15.37 -8.56 4.37
CA TYR A 28 16.43 -7.84 3.65
C TYR A 28 17.52 -7.29 4.59
N LEU A 29 17.11 -6.68 5.71
CA LEU A 29 18.04 -6.11 6.69
C LEU A 29 18.75 -7.20 7.50
N THR A 30 18.05 -8.28 7.87
CA THR A 30 18.63 -9.41 8.61
C THR A 30 19.74 -10.07 7.79
N GLU A 31 19.56 -10.28 6.49
CA GLU A 31 20.60 -10.78 5.57
C GLU A 31 21.82 -9.85 5.51
N ARG A 32 21.68 -8.59 5.88
CA ARG A 32 22.74 -7.56 5.93
C ARG A 32 23.30 -7.32 7.31
N GLY A 33 23.01 -8.23 8.25
CA GLY A 33 23.59 -8.22 9.60
C GLY A 33 22.92 -7.22 10.56
N TRP A 34 21.67 -6.80 10.29
CA TRP A 34 20.88 -6.06 11.26
C TRP A 34 20.19 -7.03 12.24
N GLU A 35 20.10 -6.62 13.49
CA GLU A 35 19.23 -7.25 14.47
C GLU A 35 17.84 -6.63 14.36
N VAL A 36 16.92 -7.33 13.69
CA VAL A 36 15.58 -6.81 13.43
C VAL A 36 14.57 -7.47 14.37
N THR A 37 13.75 -6.63 15.02
CA THR A 37 12.61 -7.05 15.83
C THR A 37 11.32 -6.56 15.18
N VAL A 38 10.34 -7.45 15.01
CA VAL A 38 8.99 -7.10 14.53
C VAL A 38 7.97 -7.39 15.61
N TYR A 39 7.10 -6.42 15.91
CA TYR A 39 6.00 -6.58 16.85
C TYR A 39 4.80 -7.18 16.15
N CYS A 40 4.29 -8.30 16.69
CA CYS A 40 3.23 -9.10 16.09
C CYS A 40 2.00 -9.15 17.00
N GLN A 41 0.84 -8.77 16.46
CA GLN A 41 -0.44 -8.90 17.13
C GLN A 41 -0.95 -10.33 16.97
N LEU A 42 -1.38 -10.93 18.08
CA LEU A 42 -2.05 -12.22 18.08
C LEU A 42 -3.46 -12.08 18.65
N ASP A 43 -4.39 -12.84 18.10
CA ASP A 43 -5.73 -12.93 18.66
C ASP A 43 -5.73 -13.78 19.94
N GLY A 44 -6.44 -13.33 20.96
CA GLY A 44 -6.63 -14.07 22.19
C GLY A 44 -5.96 -13.45 23.42
N ALA A 45 -5.76 -14.26 24.46
CA ALA A 45 -5.19 -13.86 25.73
C ALA A 45 -3.94 -14.66 26.05
N GLY A 46 -3.02 -14.02 26.72
CA GLY A 46 -1.78 -14.67 27.18
C GLY A 46 -0.71 -13.66 27.52
N PRO A 47 0.44 -14.12 28.03
CA PRO A 47 1.60 -13.28 28.19
C PRO A 47 2.20 -12.91 26.82
N THR A 48 2.86 -11.77 26.75
CA THR A 48 3.76 -11.44 25.63
C THR A 48 4.91 -12.46 25.65
N TYR A 49 5.28 -12.97 24.48
CA TYR A 49 6.41 -13.88 24.32
C TYR A 49 7.21 -13.55 23.07
N GLU A 50 8.40 -14.09 23.01
CA GLU A 50 9.33 -13.87 21.90
C GLU A 50 9.66 -15.18 21.21
N ASP A 51 9.84 -15.10 19.91
CA ASP A 51 10.37 -16.17 19.08
C ASP A 51 11.25 -15.63 17.95
N THR A 52 11.80 -16.51 17.13
CA THR A 52 12.60 -16.14 15.97
C THR A 52 12.01 -16.79 14.72
N TRP A 53 11.75 -15.98 13.71
CA TRP A 53 11.28 -16.42 12.41
C TRP A 53 12.26 -15.97 11.31
N LYS A 54 12.87 -16.91 10.60
CA LYS A 54 13.87 -16.63 9.54
C LYS A 54 14.96 -15.63 9.94
N GLY A 55 15.44 -15.71 11.18
CA GLY A 55 16.45 -14.80 11.74
C GLY A 55 15.92 -13.47 12.27
N VAL A 56 14.65 -13.17 12.11
CA VAL A 56 13.98 -11.99 12.66
C VAL A 56 13.40 -12.31 14.04
N ARG A 57 13.70 -11.51 15.06
CA ARG A 57 13.07 -11.60 16.39
C ARG A 57 11.64 -11.09 16.28
N ARG A 58 10.66 -11.89 16.74
CA ARG A 58 9.27 -11.44 16.86
C ARG A 58 8.90 -11.28 18.33
N VAL A 59 8.25 -10.16 18.63
CA VAL A 59 7.61 -9.92 19.94
C VAL A 59 6.10 -10.11 19.73
N ASN A 60 5.59 -11.24 20.16
CA ASN A 60 4.22 -11.66 19.97
C ASN A 60 3.35 -11.18 21.13
N ILE A 61 2.36 -10.34 20.86
CA ILE A 61 1.52 -9.68 21.85
C ILE A 61 0.07 -10.12 21.68
N PRO A 62 -0.45 -10.98 22.56
CA PRO A 62 -1.86 -11.38 22.54
C PRO A 62 -2.79 -10.23 22.95
N VAL A 63 -3.87 -10.05 22.16
CA VAL A 63 -4.92 -9.05 22.39
C VAL A 63 -6.29 -9.71 22.23
N LYS A 64 -7.12 -9.65 23.28
CA LYS A 64 -8.47 -10.24 23.29
C LYS A 64 -9.50 -9.43 22.51
N LEU A 65 -9.25 -8.12 22.33
CA LEU A 65 -10.18 -7.19 21.73
C LEU A 65 -9.95 -7.15 20.20
N ASN A 66 -11.04 -7.14 19.46
CA ASN A 66 -11.00 -7.06 18.01
C ASN A 66 -11.22 -5.61 17.51
N GLY A 67 -10.97 -5.36 16.23
CA GLY A 67 -11.19 -4.08 15.59
C GLY A 67 -10.26 -2.97 16.07
N ALA A 68 -10.70 -1.72 15.99
CA ALA A 68 -9.89 -0.54 16.29
C ALA A 68 -9.37 -0.53 17.74
N VAL A 69 -10.20 -0.95 18.72
CA VAL A 69 -9.80 -0.99 20.14
C VAL A 69 -8.69 -2.00 20.37
N GLY A 70 -8.76 -3.16 19.73
CA GLY A 70 -7.71 -4.18 19.78
C GLY A 70 -6.39 -3.66 19.20
N THR A 71 -6.45 -2.98 18.08
CA THR A 71 -5.28 -2.34 17.45
C THR A 71 -4.66 -1.28 18.38
N ILE A 72 -5.47 -0.38 18.95
CA ILE A 72 -4.98 0.65 19.88
C ILE A 72 -4.29 0.00 21.10
N LEU A 73 -4.87 -1.06 21.67
CA LEU A 73 -4.27 -1.77 22.82
C LEU A 73 -2.96 -2.47 22.42
N PHE A 74 -2.91 -3.09 21.25
CA PHE A 74 -1.69 -3.68 20.72
C PHE A 74 -0.60 -2.63 20.52
N ASP A 75 -0.92 -1.50 19.89
CA ASP A 75 0.02 -0.42 19.65
C ASP A 75 0.55 0.19 20.94
N TRP A 76 -0.30 0.33 21.97
CA TRP A 76 0.13 0.75 23.29
C TRP A 76 1.14 -0.22 23.92
N LYS A 77 0.81 -1.52 23.93
CA LYS A 77 1.68 -2.57 24.52
C LYS A 77 3.01 -2.66 23.76
N SER A 78 2.98 -2.66 22.44
CA SER A 78 4.17 -2.73 21.59
C SER A 78 5.05 -1.49 21.75
N THR A 79 4.46 -0.30 21.82
CA THR A 79 5.17 0.96 22.07
C THR A 79 5.82 0.98 23.43
N LEU A 80 5.10 0.54 24.48
CA LEU A 80 5.63 0.47 25.84
C LEU A 80 6.84 -0.48 25.92
N HIS A 81 6.74 -1.69 25.35
CA HIS A 81 7.83 -2.64 25.28
C HIS A 81 9.01 -2.09 24.48
N ALA A 82 8.78 -1.62 23.24
CA ALA A 82 9.80 -1.07 22.37
C ALA A 82 10.53 0.13 22.97
N SER A 83 9.86 0.94 23.80
CA SER A 83 10.47 2.11 24.43
C SER A 83 11.57 1.75 25.45
N GLY A 84 11.58 0.52 25.96
CA GLY A 84 12.65 -0.04 26.80
C GLY A 84 13.85 -0.55 25.99
N GLU A 85 13.67 -0.85 24.73
CA GLU A 85 14.69 -1.43 23.86
C GLU A 85 15.67 -0.36 23.33
N ASP A 86 16.95 -0.70 23.28
CA ASP A 86 17.96 0.16 22.65
C ASP A 86 18.12 -0.14 21.16
N SER A 87 17.16 0.30 20.38
CA SER A 87 17.08 0.12 18.91
C SER A 87 16.50 1.37 18.24
N LEU A 88 16.77 1.57 16.97
CA LEU A 88 16.03 2.50 16.12
C LEU A 88 14.59 1.98 15.97
N LYS A 89 13.57 2.85 16.00
CA LYS A 89 12.18 2.48 15.75
C LYS A 89 11.76 2.93 14.37
N LEU A 90 11.06 2.05 13.65
CA LEU A 90 10.30 2.36 12.45
C LEU A 90 8.85 2.03 12.70
N THR A 91 8.02 3.06 12.80
CA THR A 91 6.56 2.90 13.01
C THR A 91 5.85 3.07 11.67
N LEU A 92 5.04 2.08 11.29
CA LEU A 92 4.25 2.05 10.06
C LEU A 92 2.83 2.52 10.35
N GLY A 93 2.44 3.65 9.77
CA GLY A 93 1.17 4.31 10.04
C GLY A 93 1.19 5.18 11.31
N TYR A 94 0.32 6.18 11.32
CA TYR A 94 0.27 7.17 12.41
C TYR A 94 -0.97 7.05 13.32
N ASN A 95 -1.79 6.02 13.17
CA ASN A 95 -3.11 5.92 13.81
C ASN A 95 -3.09 6.02 15.35
N THR A 96 -1.94 5.76 15.96
CA THR A 96 -1.70 5.81 17.40
C THR A 96 -0.41 6.54 17.75
N ALA A 97 -0.01 7.49 16.89
CA ALA A 97 1.27 8.19 17.00
C ALA A 97 1.46 8.95 18.32
N VAL A 98 0.38 9.30 19.02
CA VAL A 98 0.43 9.90 20.37
C VAL A 98 1.23 9.05 21.36
N PHE A 99 1.26 7.73 21.22
CA PHE A 99 2.03 6.84 22.10
C PHE A 99 3.55 7.01 21.94
N SER A 100 4.00 7.55 20.83
CA SER A 100 5.42 7.86 20.58
C SER A 100 5.99 8.95 21.49
N LEU A 101 5.13 9.61 22.27
CA LEU A 101 5.60 10.47 23.37
C LEU A 101 6.51 9.67 24.33
N LEU A 102 6.26 8.36 24.53
CA LEU A 102 7.14 7.50 25.34
C LEU A 102 8.56 7.41 24.77
N TYR A 103 8.71 7.37 23.45
CA TYR A 103 10.03 7.36 22.81
C TYR A 103 10.77 8.67 23.08
N ARG A 104 10.07 9.81 22.96
CA ARG A 104 10.66 11.13 23.28
C ARG A 104 11.11 11.23 24.74
N LEU A 105 10.27 10.81 25.68
CA LEU A 105 10.58 10.84 27.11
C LEU A 105 11.76 9.92 27.48
N ARG A 106 11.99 8.85 26.70
CA ARG A 106 13.09 7.90 26.91
C ARG A 106 14.29 8.12 26.00
N GLY A 107 14.33 9.24 25.23
CA GLY A 107 15.41 9.57 24.31
C GLY A 107 15.60 8.56 23.16
N ARG A 108 14.52 7.87 22.76
CA ARG A 108 14.55 6.87 21.68
C ARG A 108 14.24 7.50 20.33
N THR A 109 14.99 7.13 19.31
CA THR A 109 14.75 7.60 17.94
C THR A 109 13.64 6.81 17.26
N ASN A 110 12.64 7.50 16.70
CA ASN A 110 11.55 6.91 15.96
C ASN A 110 11.36 7.59 14.60
N LEU A 111 11.36 6.79 13.53
CA LEU A 111 11.00 7.20 12.17
C LEU A 111 9.57 6.73 11.91
N PHE A 112 8.75 7.60 11.32
CA PHE A 112 7.37 7.28 10.95
C PHE A 112 7.22 7.14 9.44
N ASN A 113 6.71 6.01 8.98
CA ASN A 113 6.03 5.95 7.68
C ASN A 113 4.60 6.49 7.89
N MET A 114 4.30 7.62 7.24
CA MET A 114 3.08 8.39 7.53
C MET A 114 1.84 7.88 6.78
N ASP A 115 1.99 6.79 5.97
CA ASP A 115 0.85 6.27 5.18
C ASP A 115 0.17 7.35 4.30
N GLY A 116 -1.09 7.14 3.92
CA GLY A 116 -1.94 8.11 3.26
C GLY A 116 -2.60 9.10 4.23
N ILE A 117 -3.45 9.99 3.70
CA ILE A 117 -4.22 10.94 4.52
C ILE A 117 -5.49 10.26 5.01
N GLU A 118 -5.37 9.37 6.01
CA GLU A 118 -6.45 8.49 6.47
C GLU A 118 -7.71 9.26 6.92
N TRP A 119 -7.57 10.39 7.61
CA TRP A 119 -8.70 11.16 8.10
C TRP A 119 -9.55 11.81 6.99
N LYS A 120 -9.05 11.89 5.76
CA LYS A 120 -9.84 12.38 4.60
C LYS A 120 -10.75 11.30 4.02
N ARG A 121 -10.59 10.03 4.39
CA ARG A 121 -11.38 8.94 3.82
C ARG A 121 -12.85 9.04 4.25
N PRO A 122 -13.80 8.89 3.33
CA PRO A 122 -15.24 8.99 3.61
C PRO A 122 -15.76 7.98 4.63
N LYS A 123 -15.16 6.81 4.72
CA LYS A 123 -15.57 5.71 5.61
C LYS A 123 -15.51 6.03 7.10
N TRP A 124 -14.71 7.02 7.50
CA TRP A 124 -14.52 7.36 8.90
C TRP A 124 -15.59 8.33 9.40
N SER A 125 -16.14 8.06 10.58
CA SER A 125 -17.01 8.99 11.31
C SER A 125 -16.25 10.24 11.77
N LEU A 126 -16.96 11.29 12.12
CA LEU A 126 -16.32 12.55 12.57
C LEU A 126 -15.38 12.37 13.77
N PRO A 127 -15.73 11.60 14.84
CA PRO A 127 -14.79 11.36 15.95
C PRO A 127 -13.52 10.60 15.50
N GLU A 128 -13.66 9.60 14.61
CA GLU A 128 -12.52 8.88 14.07
C GLU A 128 -11.63 9.77 13.21
N LYS A 129 -12.21 10.64 12.39
CA LYS A 129 -11.45 11.65 11.62
C LYS A 129 -10.67 12.60 12.51
N ILE A 130 -11.28 13.07 13.61
CA ILE A 130 -10.59 13.93 14.58
C ILE A 130 -9.45 13.18 15.25
N TRP A 131 -9.66 11.92 15.66
CA TRP A 131 -8.62 11.07 16.23
C TRP A 131 -7.45 10.87 15.27
N LEU A 132 -7.73 10.51 14.02
CA LEU A 132 -6.71 10.28 12.99
C LEU A 132 -5.95 11.58 12.67
N MET A 133 -6.63 12.70 12.53
CA MET A 133 -5.99 14.00 12.30
C MET A 133 -5.09 14.42 13.47
N MET A 134 -5.53 14.24 14.72
CA MET A 134 -4.72 14.48 15.89
C MET A 134 -3.45 13.59 15.91
N ASN A 135 -3.61 12.32 15.59
CA ASN A 135 -2.46 11.41 15.53
C ASN A 135 -1.52 11.70 14.36
N GLU A 136 -2.01 12.17 13.20
CA GLU A 136 -1.14 12.68 12.12
C GLU A 136 -0.27 13.83 12.63
N VAL A 137 -0.88 14.80 13.32
CA VAL A 137 -0.14 15.92 13.94
C VAL A 137 0.85 15.40 14.99
N CYS A 138 0.45 14.48 15.86
CA CYS A 138 1.36 13.83 16.81
C CYS A 138 2.54 13.15 16.10
N GLY A 139 2.29 12.39 15.03
CA GLY A 139 3.34 11.76 14.23
C GLY A 139 4.31 12.78 13.66
N CYS A 140 3.80 13.89 13.12
CA CYS A 140 4.60 14.98 12.60
C CYS A 140 5.57 15.57 13.63
N TYR A 141 5.14 15.78 14.86
CA TYR A 141 5.96 16.45 15.89
C TYR A 141 6.75 15.46 16.76
N LEU A 142 6.20 14.30 17.08
CA LEU A 142 6.87 13.30 17.94
C LEU A 142 7.87 12.44 17.17
N GLY A 143 7.67 12.17 15.87
CA GLY A 143 8.64 11.50 15.05
C GLY A 143 9.94 12.29 14.91
N ASN A 144 11.09 11.60 14.87
CA ASN A 144 12.36 12.22 14.58
C ASN A 144 12.50 12.54 13.10
N HIS A 145 11.99 11.64 12.25
CA HIS A 145 11.92 11.79 10.80
C HIS A 145 10.67 11.15 10.26
N LEU A 146 10.16 11.67 9.15
CA LEU A 146 8.95 11.20 8.50
C LEU A 146 9.28 10.58 7.15
N ILE A 147 8.57 9.54 6.81
CA ILE A 147 8.63 8.87 5.52
C ILE A 147 7.25 9.02 4.88
N ALA A 148 7.20 9.67 3.74
CA ALA A 148 6.03 9.73 2.87
C ALA A 148 6.19 8.68 1.77
N ASP A 149 5.16 7.90 1.52
CA ASP A 149 5.17 6.87 0.46
C ASP A 149 4.90 7.45 -0.94
N HIS A 150 4.59 8.77 -1.01
CA HIS A 150 4.24 9.45 -2.25
C HIS A 150 4.59 10.95 -2.16
N PRO A 151 5.05 11.61 -3.28
CA PRO A 151 5.33 13.04 -3.27
C PRO A 151 4.13 13.92 -2.86
N GLY A 152 2.89 13.52 -3.19
CA GLY A 152 1.69 14.20 -2.76
C GLY A 152 1.47 14.15 -1.24
N ILE A 153 1.86 13.05 -0.59
CA ILE A 153 1.85 12.92 0.87
C ILE A 153 2.93 13.82 1.47
N LYS A 154 4.15 13.85 0.90
CA LYS A 154 5.19 14.77 1.35
C LYS A 154 4.69 16.22 1.33
N ARG A 155 4.08 16.69 0.22
CA ARG A 155 3.52 18.06 0.14
C ARG A 155 2.46 18.34 1.20
N HIS A 156 1.62 17.36 1.51
CA HIS A 156 0.65 17.48 2.60
C HIS A 156 1.35 17.65 3.95
N LEU A 157 2.37 16.84 4.25
CA LEU A 157 3.10 16.90 5.52
C LEU A 157 3.95 18.19 5.64
N GLU A 158 4.41 18.76 4.53
CA GLU A 158 5.12 20.05 4.49
C GLU A 158 4.27 21.22 4.98
N THR A 159 2.95 21.09 5.02
CA THR A 159 2.06 22.07 5.67
C THR A 159 2.20 22.08 7.19
N ARG A 160 2.87 21.10 7.81
CA ARG A 160 3.01 20.93 9.26
C ARG A 160 4.46 20.99 9.74
N VAL A 161 5.40 20.50 8.96
CA VAL A 161 6.83 20.43 9.33
C VAL A 161 7.71 20.74 8.13
N SER A 162 9.01 21.05 8.37
CA SER A 162 9.95 21.36 7.28
C SER A 162 10.20 20.18 6.37
N SER A 163 10.45 20.45 5.09
CA SER A 163 10.74 19.45 4.04
C SER A 163 11.93 18.55 4.41
N GLU A 164 12.93 19.08 5.11
CA GLU A 164 14.13 18.36 5.55
C GLU A 164 13.81 17.21 6.52
N LYS A 165 12.68 17.30 7.23
CA LYS A 165 12.19 16.25 8.14
C LYS A 165 11.51 15.10 7.40
N ILE A 166 11.29 15.19 6.08
CA ILE A 166 10.47 14.27 5.30
C ILE A 166 11.27 13.69 4.15
N SER A 167 11.39 12.36 4.10
CA SER A 167 11.89 11.62 2.93
C SER A 167 10.72 10.96 2.18
N VAL A 168 10.82 10.89 0.85
CA VAL A 168 9.90 10.10 0.03
C VAL A 168 10.53 8.73 -0.18
N LEU A 169 9.92 7.69 0.36
CA LEU A 169 10.29 6.30 0.15
C LEU A 169 9.04 5.49 -0.24
N LEU A 170 9.10 4.89 -1.40
CA LEU A 170 7.96 4.27 -2.06
C LEU A 170 7.64 2.88 -1.52
N TYR A 171 6.55 2.30 -2.01
CA TYR A 171 6.24 0.88 -1.87
C TYR A 171 6.79 0.11 -3.08
N GLY A 172 7.34 -1.08 -2.86
CA GLY A 172 7.92 -1.91 -3.91
C GLY A 172 7.04 -3.09 -4.29
N SER A 173 7.31 -3.67 -5.46
CA SER A 173 6.75 -4.97 -5.84
C SER A 173 7.74 -5.81 -6.63
N ASP A 174 7.38 -7.08 -6.84
CA ASP A 174 8.18 -7.99 -7.66
C ASP A 174 7.92 -7.74 -9.15
N ALA A 175 8.98 -7.76 -9.97
CA ALA A 175 8.86 -7.77 -11.42
C ALA A 175 8.54 -9.20 -11.88
N LEU A 176 7.32 -9.45 -12.33
CA LEU A 176 6.91 -10.77 -12.80
C LEU A 176 7.48 -11.05 -14.19
N LYS A 177 8.26 -12.14 -14.31
CA LYS A 177 8.81 -12.61 -15.59
C LYS A 177 7.90 -13.64 -16.25
N ASN A 178 7.24 -14.45 -15.45
CA ASN A 178 6.32 -15.51 -15.84
C ASN A 178 5.28 -15.74 -14.73
N ALA A 179 4.21 -16.44 -15.07
CA ALA A 179 3.22 -16.93 -14.12
C ALA A 179 2.63 -18.25 -14.65
N SER A 180 2.07 -19.10 -13.76
CA SER A 180 1.40 -20.31 -14.17
C SER A 180 0.02 -20.01 -14.76
N ARG A 181 -0.19 -20.38 -16.04
CA ARG A 181 -1.47 -20.19 -16.72
C ARG A 181 -2.60 -21.03 -16.09
N GLU A 182 -2.27 -22.19 -15.55
CA GLU A 182 -3.24 -23.11 -14.93
C GLU A 182 -4.00 -22.48 -13.76
N MET A 183 -3.41 -21.46 -13.11
CA MET A 183 -4.09 -20.71 -12.04
C MET A 183 -5.33 -19.97 -12.52
N LEU A 184 -5.47 -19.73 -13.83
CA LEU A 184 -6.64 -19.05 -14.42
C LEU A 184 -7.86 -19.96 -14.54
N ASP A 185 -7.66 -21.28 -14.62
CA ASP A 185 -8.74 -22.27 -14.80
C ASP A 185 -9.76 -22.20 -13.67
N ARG A 186 -9.30 -21.88 -12.45
CA ARG A 186 -10.14 -21.65 -11.25
C ARG A 186 -11.19 -20.57 -11.47
N PHE A 187 -10.94 -19.62 -12.36
CA PHE A 187 -11.83 -18.46 -12.62
C PHE A 187 -12.54 -18.57 -13.99
N GLY A 188 -12.25 -19.57 -14.77
CA GLY A 188 -12.80 -19.74 -16.10
C GLY A 188 -12.46 -18.57 -17.03
N VAL A 189 -11.25 -18.03 -16.93
CA VAL A 189 -10.76 -16.92 -17.77
C VAL A 189 -9.54 -17.32 -18.58
N GLU A 190 -9.34 -16.64 -19.71
CA GLU A 190 -8.22 -16.89 -20.60
C GLU A 190 -7.29 -15.67 -20.66
N PRO A 191 -5.98 -15.88 -20.93
CA PRO A 191 -5.03 -14.79 -21.09
C PRO A 191 -5.50 -13.74 -22.10
N GLY A 192 -5.44 -12.46 -21.69
CA GLY A 192 -5.85 -11.32 -22.51
C GLY A 192 -7.35 -11.11 -22.68
N LYS A 193 -8.19 -12.03 -22.18
CA LYS A 193 -9.66 -11.98 -22.37
C LYS A 193 -10.45 -11.57 -21.11
N TYR A 194 -9.78 -10.97 -20.14
CA TYR A 194 -10.44 -10.42 -18.96
C TYR A 194 -9.73 -9.15 -18.46
N ALA A 195 -10.51 -8.27 -17.84
CA ALA A 195 -10.00 -7.20 -17.02
C ALA A 195 -9.93 -7.65 -15.55
N LEU A 196 -9.01 -7.08 -14.79
CA LEU A 196 -8.82 -7.39 -13.37
C LEU A 196 -8.98 -6.13 -12.52
N LEU A 197 -9.75 -6.23 -11.42
CA LEU A 197 -9.85 -5.22 -10.38
C LEU A 197 -9.52 -5.87 -9.02
N VAL A 198 -8.57 -5.30 -8.29
CA VAL A 198 -8.17 -5.79 -6.96
C VAL A 198 -8.29 -4.64 -5.96
N ALA A 199 -9.33 -4.68 -5.14
CA ALA A 199 -9.55 -3.64 -4.14
C ALA A 199 -10.42 -4.17 -2.99
N ARG A 200 -10.29 -3.54 -1.81
CA ARG A 200 -11.31 -3.70 -0.77
C ARG A 200 -12.62 -3.08 -1.28
N PRO A 201 -13.78 -3.69 -1.00
CA PRO A 201 -15.06 -3.18 -1.50
C PRO A 201 -15.54 -1.94 -0.71
N GLU A 202 -14.79 -0.85 -0.88
CA GLU A 202 -15.06 0.45 -0.28
C GLU A 202 -15.48 1.46 -1.38
N PRO A 203 -16.39 2.39 -1.11
CA PRO A 203 -16.86 3.37 -2.10
C PRO A 203 -15.72 4.18 -2.73
N GLU A 204 -14.71 4.53 -1.95
CA GLU A 204 -13.53 5.29 -2.38
C GLU A 204 -12.66 4.56 -3.44
N ASN A 205 -12.96 3.28 -3.71
CA ASN A 205 -12.26 2.50 -4.71
C ASN A 205 -13.03 2.41 -6.04
N SER A 206 -14.11 3.18 -6.20
CA SER A 206 -14.95 3.31 -7.41
C SER A 206 -15.35 1.97 -8.04
N ILE A 207 -15.60 0.95 -7.19
CA ILE A 207 -15.91 -0.39 -7.68
C ILE A 207 -17.30 -0.41 -8.32
N LEU A 208 -18.29 0.26 -7.71
CA LEU A 208 -19.64 0.32 -8.22
C LEU A 208 -19.68 0.97 -9.61
N GLU A 209 -19.00 2.09 -9.77
CA GLU A 209 -18.89 2.82 -11.03
C GLU A 209 -18.18 1.97 -12.10
N THR A 210 -17.12 1.28 -11.72
CA THR A 210 -16.37 0.38 -12.61
C THR A 210 -17.22 -0.81 -13.04
N VAL A 211 -17.95 -1.45 -12.10
CA VAL A 211 -18.82 -2.60 -12.41
C VAL A 211 -19.95 -2.17 -13.33
N ARG A 212 -20.59 -1.02 -13.10
CA ARG A 212 -21.63 -0.47 -13.99
C ARG A 212 -21.09 -0.17 -15.38
N ALA A 213 -19.95 0.53 -15.45
CA ALA A 213 -19.29 0.88 -16.71
C ALA A 213 -18.96 -0.40 -17.52
N PHE A 214 -18.42 -1.42 -16.85
CA PHE A 214 -18.06 -2.68 -17.48
C PHE A 214 -19.30 -3.46 -17.93
N SER A 215 -20.32 -3.55 -17.10
CA SER A 215 -21.57 -4.24 -17.40
C SER A 215 -22.34 -3.60 -18.56
N ALA A 216 -22.25 -2.29 -18.71
CA ALA A 216 -22.84 -1.55 -19.83
C ALA A 216 -21.99 -1.61 -21.11
N SER A 217 -20.75 -2.07 -21.05
CA SER A 217 -19.89 -2.21 -22.23
C SER A 217 -20.11 -3.56 -22.91
N ALA A 218 -20.36 -3.59 -24.21
CA ALA A 218 -20.50 -4.81 -25.01
C ALA A 218 -19.12 -5.42 -25.33
N SER A 219 -18.28 -5.60 -24.34
CA SER A 219 -16.85 -5.86 -24.54
C SER A 219 -16.52 -7.31 -24.96
N GLY A 220 -17.38 -8.27 -24.70
CA GLY A 220 -17.08 -9.69 -24.89
C GLY A 220 -15.96 -10.22 -23.97
N MET A 221 -15.46 -9.39 -23.05
CA MET A 221 -14.47 -9.76 -22.01
C MET A 221 -15.15 -10.05 -20.69
N LYS A 222 -14.45 -10.73 -19.80
CA LYS A 222 -14.87 -10.88 -18.40
C LYS A 222 -14.20 -9.81 -17.53
N LEU A 223 -14.85 -9.41 -16.44
CA LEU A 223 -14.24 -8.63 -15.37
C LEU A 223 -14.12 -9.51 -14.12
N VAL A 224 -12.90 -9.69 -13.63
CA VAL A 224 -12.63 -10.39 -12.37
C VAL A 224 -12.43 -9.32 -11.29
N VAL A 225 -13.32 -9.31 -10.29
CA VAL A 225 -13.31 -8.34 -9.18
C VAL A 225 -12.95 -9.08 -7.90
N LEU A 226 -11.75 -8.86 -7.39
CA LEU A 226 -11.27 -9.49 -6.17
C LEU A 226 -11.60 -8.62 -4.94
N GLY A 227 -12.19 -9.24 -3.94
CA GLY A 227 -12.56 -8.61 -2.67
C GLY A 227 -13.64 -9.44 -1.97
N ASN A 228 -13.78 -9.28 -0.66
CA ASN A 228 -14.80 -9.97 0.12
C ASN A 228 -16.06 -9.11 0.23
N TYR A 229 -17.19 -9.61 -0.28
CA TYR A 229 -18.47 -8.92 -0.31
C TYR A 229 -19.44 -9.53 0.72
N TYR A 230 -20.11 -8.68 1.48
CA TYR A 230 -21.07 -9.03 2.54
C TYR A 230 -22.39 -8.28 2.29
N PRO A 231 -23.22 -8.72 1.30
CA PRO A 231 -24.40 -7.98 0.85
C PRO A 231 -25.49 -7.85 1.93
N ASP A 232 -25.58 -8.82 2.84
CA ASP A 232 -26.60 -8.80 3.90
C ASP A 232 -26.31 -7.77 5.00
N GLY A 233 -25.05 -7.34 5.14
CA GLY A 233 -24.62 -6.41 6.21
C GLY A 233 -24.17 -5.03 5.73
N ILE A 234 -23.83 -4.89 4.45
CA ILE A 234 -23.24 -3.66 3.90
C ILE A 234 -23.96 -3.26 2.60
N PRO A 235 -24.78 -2.19 2.63
CA PRO A 235 -25.58 -1.76 1.47
C PRO A 235 -24.76 -1.51 0.20
N TYR A 236 -23.54 -0.96 0.34
CA TYR A 236 -22.65 -0.73 -0.79
C TYR A 236 -22.23 -2.04 -1.48
N HIS A 237 -21.92 -3.08 -0.70
CA HIS A 237 -21.57 -4.40 -1.25
C HIS A 237 -22.72 -5.00 -2.06
N LYS A 238 -23.95 -4.85 -1.53
CA LYS A 238 -25.16 -5.29 -2.26
C LYS A 238 -25.31 -4.50 -3.57
N ALA A 239 -25.16 -3.18 -3.54
CA ALA A 239 -25.29 -2.35 -4.73
C ALA A 239 -24.26 -2.71 -5.82
N VAL A 240 -23.02 -3.07 -5.44
CA VAL A 240 -21.99 -3.54 -6.36
C VAL A 240 -22.39 -4.86 -7.04
N LEU A 241 -22.88 -5.83 -6.25
CA LEU A 241 -23.30 -7.12 -6.77
C LEU A 241 -24.54 -7.00 -7.66
N ASP A 242 -25.53 -6.18 -7.27
CA ASP A 242 -26.77 -5.93 -8.04
C ASP A 242 -26.50 -5.22 -9.38
N ALA A 243 -25.41 -4.47 -9.49
CA ALA A 243 -25.02 -3.74 -10.71
C ALA A 243 -24.26 -4.61 -11.73
N ALA A 244 -23.89 -5.83 -11.34
CA ALA A 244 -23.07 -6.69 -12.18
C ALA A 244 -23.87 -7.39 -13.27
N GLY A 245 -23.39 -7.31 -14.52
CA GLY A 245 -23.82 -8.16 -15.62
C GLY A 245 -23.15 -9.54 -15.57
N ASP A 246 -23.61 -10.45 -16.42
CA ASP A 246 -23.16 -11.86 -16.47
C ASP A 246 -21.63 -12.03 -16.71
N GLN A 247 -21.01 -11.02 -17.28
CA GLN A 247 -19.55 -11.02 -17.54
C GLN A 247 -18.70 -10.65 -16.32
N VAL A 248 -19.29 -10.22 -15.20
CA VAL A 248 -18.58 -9.83 -13.98
C VAL A 248 -18.49 -11.01 -13.01
N ILE A 249 -17.29 -11.32 -12.55
CA ILE A 249 -17.02 -12.45 -11.66
C ILE A 249 -16.50 -11.93 -10.32
N PHE A 250 -17.10 -12.37 -9.21
CA PHE A 250 -16.69 -12.07 -7.84
C PHE A 250 -16.22 -13.36 -7.13
N PRO A 251 -14.96 -13.75 -7.30
CA PRO A 251 -14.47 -15.01 -6.70
C PRO A 251 -14.10 -14.88 -5.21
N GLY A 252 -14.32 -13.71 -4.61
CA GLY A 252 -13.84 -13.40 -3.27
C GLY A 252 -12.43 -12.81 -3.27
N ALA A 253 -11.84 -12.70 -2.07
CA ALA A 253 -10.44 -12.28 -1.95
C ALA A 253 -9.50 -13.46 -2.24
N VAL A 254 -8.42 -13.18 -2.94
CA VAL A 254 -7.37 -14.14 -3.28
C VAL A 254 -6.08 -13.68 -2.62
N TYR A 255 -5.52 -14.52 -1.76
CA TYR A 255 -4.29 -14.22 -1.00
C TYR A 255 -3.10 -15.10 -1.42
N GLU A 256 -3.36 -16.15 -2.19
CA GLU A 256 -2.31 -17.03 -2.73
C GLU A 256 -1.45 -16.26 -3.75
N PRO A 257 -0.14 -16.04 -3.47
CA PRO A 257 0.71 -15.21 -4.34
C PRO A 257 0.79 -15.70 -5.78
N GLU A 258 0.83 -17.01 -6.00
CA GLU A 258 0.89 -17.60 -7.34
C GLU A 258 -0.36 -17.29 -8.14
N VAL A 259 -1.53 -17.36 -7.50
CA VAL A 259 -2.84 -17.12 -8.13
C VAL A 259 -3.03 -15.65 -8.49
N ILE A 260 -2.79 -14.75 -7.52
CA ILE A 260 -2.97 -13.31 -7.76
C ILE A 260 -1.95 -12.78 -8.79
N ASN A 261 -0.73 -13.31 -8.78
CA ASN A 261 0.30 -12.95 -9.75
C ASN A 261 -0.09 -13.44 -11.16
N ALA A 262 -0.65 -14.64 -11.30
CA ALA A 262 -1.15 -15.13 -12.58
C ALA A 262 -2.30 -14.26 -13.11
N LEU A 263 -3.25 -13.89 -12.25
CA LEU A 263 -4.35 -13.00 -12.63
C LEU A 263 -3.84 -11.64 -13.12
N ARG A 264 -2.85 -11.03 -12.46
CA ARG A 264 -2.25 -9.77 -12.91
C ARG A 264 -1.44 -9.93 -14.19
N PHE A 265 -0.65 -10.99 -14.30
CA PHE A 265 0.25 -11.21 -15.44
C PHE A 265 -0.49 -11.46 -16.77
N TYR A 266 -1.65 -12.11 -16.70
CA TYR A 266 -2.42 -12.51 -17.87
C TYR A 266 -3.67 -11.66 -18.13
N CYS A 267 -4.02 -10.68 -17.29
CA CYS A 267 -5.16 -9.80 -17.59
C CYS A 267 -4.91 -8.99 -18.88
N GLY A 268 -5.95 -8.72 -19.63
CA GLY A 268 -5.92 -7.82 -20.76
C GLY A 268 -5.60 -6.39 -20.32
N PHE A 269 -6.24 -5.94 -19.22
CA PHE A 269 -5.89 -4.71 -18.52
C PHE A 269 -6.33 -4.77 -17.04
N TYR A 270 -5.66 -3.97 -16.22
CA TYR A 270 -5.93 -3.80 -14.80
C TYR A 270 -6.69 -2.50 -14.56
N ILE A 271 -7.80 -2.56 -13.82
CA ILE A 271 -8.58 -1.37 -13.47
C ILE A 271 -8.27 -0.95 -12.03
N HIS A 272 -7.88 0.30 -11.84
CA HIS A 272 -7.53 0.87 -10.54
C HIS A 272 -8.43 2.05 -10.20
N GLY A 273 -9.51 1.80 -9.45
CA GLY A 273 -10.53 2.80 -9.15
C GLY A 273 -10.26 3.69 -7.93
N HIS A 274 -9.14 3.53 -7.21
CA HIS A 274 -8.88 4.25 -5.97
C HIS A 274 -8.82 5.77 -6.19
N THR A 275 -9.62 6.51 -5.42
CA THR A 275 -9.69 7.98 -5.46
C THR A 275 -8.80 8.65 -4.41
N VAL A 276 -8.38 7.89 -3.40
CA VAL A 276 -7.58 8.35 -2.25
C VAL A 276 -6.38 7.43 -2.03
N GLY A 277 -5.33 7.95 -1.41
CA GLY A 277 -4.16 7.16 -1.03
C GLY A 277 -2.84 7.86 -1.29
N GLY A 278 -1.76 7.09 -1.27
CA GLY A 278 -0.41 7.44 -1.65
C GLY A 278 0.05 6.52 -2.77
N THR A 279 1.15 5.80 -2.57
CA THR A 279 1.59 4.72 -3.45
C THR A 279 0.81 3.45 -3.13
N ASN A 280 -0.24 3.18 -3.90
CA ASN A 280 -1.10 2.02 -3.64
C ASN A 280 -0.40 0.71 -4.05
N PRO A 281 -0.23 -0.27 -3.13
CA PRO A 281 0.42 -1.54 -3.42
C PRO A 281 -0.16 -2.28 -4.63
N SER A 282 -1.50 -2.34 -4.75
CA SER A 282 -2.14 -3.11 -5.83
C SER A 282 -1.87 -2.52 -7.23
N LEU A 283 -1.69 -1.19 -7.32
CA LEU A 283 -1.28 -0.53 -8.57
C LEU A 283 0.19 -0.83 -8.90
N VAL A 284 1.07 -0.71 -7.92
CA VAL A 284 2.51 -1.02 -8.09
C VAL A 284 2.71 -2.48 -8.50
N GLU A 285 1.97 -3.41 -7.90
CA GLU A 285 2.00 -4.84 -8.25
C GLU A 285 1.47 -5.10 -9.67
N ALA A 286 0.46 -4.35 -10.12
CA ALA A 286 -0.01 -4.41 -11.51
C ALA A 286 1.06 -3.93 -12.49
N LEU A 287 1.78 -2.84 -12.17
CA LEU A 287 2.92 -2.38 -12.97
C LEU A 287 4.03 -3.44 -13.04
N GLY A 288 4.35 -4.08 -11.89
CA GLY A 288 5.33 -5.17 -11.80
C GLY A 288 4.95 -6.40 -12.62
N ALA A 289 3.65 -6.65 -12.79
CA ALA A 289 3.10 -7.70 -13.64
C ALA A 289 3.00 -7.30 -15.13
N LYS A 290 3.37 -6.08 -15.50
CA LYS A 290 3.22 -5.49 -16.85
C LYS A 290 1.76 -5.37 -17.28
N SER A 291 0.82 -5.28 -16.35
CA SER A 291 -0.58 -5.11 -16.72
C SER A 291 -0.79 -3.72 -17.38
N PRO A 292 -1.47 -3.61 -18.53
CA PRO A 292 -1.98 -2.33 -19.01
C PRO A 292 -2.90 -1.72 -17.95
N VAL A 293 -2.77 -0.43 -17.64
CA VAL A 293 -3.48 0.19 -16.53
C VAL A 293 -4.55 1.18 -17.01
N LEU A 294 -5.79 0.98 -16.58
CA LEU A 294 -6.89 1.95 -16.61
C LEU A 294 -7.14 2.42 -15.18
N ALA A 295 -6.85 3.68 -14.84
CA ALA A 295 -6.91 4.16 -13.46
C ALA A 295 -7.85 5.36 -13.29
N HIS A 296 -8.40 5.54 -12.06
CA HIS A 296 -9.11 6.76 -11.71
C HIS A 296 -8.18 7.96 -11.78
N ASP A 297 -8.64 9.05 -12.40
CA ASP A 297 -7.88 10.27 -12.65
C ASP A 297 -7.71 11.09 -11.37
N ASN A 298 -6.55 10.95 -10.75
CA ASN A 298 -6.13 11.77 -9.62
C ASN A 298 -4.60 11.85 -9.56
N GLN A 299 -4.10 12.81 -8.79
CA GLN A 299 -2.67 13.07 -8.70
C GLN A 299 -1.81 11.87 -8.23
N PHE A 300 -2.38 10.98 -7.40
CA PHE A 300 -1.67 9.82 -6.87
C PHE A 300 -1.50 8.75 -7.95
N ASN A 301 -2.60 8.37 -8.59
CA ASN A 301 -2.58 7.34 -9.64
C ASN A 301 -1.77 7.80 -10.85
N ARG A 302 -1.89 9.09 -11.24
CA ARG A 302 -1.09 9.65 -12.34
C ARG A 302 0.40 9.59 -12.07
N TRP A 303 0.81 9.92 -10.86
CA TRP A 303 2.23 9.85 -10.52
C TRP A 303 2.75 8.41 -10.47
N VAL A 304 1.96 7.45 -9.94
CA VAL A 304 2.38 6.05 -9.86
C VAL A 304 2.40 5.40 -11.23
N ALA A 305 1.32 5.49 -12.02
CA ALA A 305 1.21 4.76 -13.27
C ALA A 305 1.83 5.52 -14.48
N GLY A 306 2.00 6.84 -14.37
CA GLY A 306 2.64 7.66 -15.42
C GLY A 306 1.79 7.81 -16.69
N ASP A 307 2.39 8.40 -17.72
CA ASP A 307 1.68 8.76 -18.96
C ASP A 307 1.30 7.54 -19.84
N GLY A 308 1.86 6.37 -19.55
CA GLY A 308 1.53 5.14 -20.26
C GLY A 308 0.21 4.49 -19.85
N ALA A 309 -0.46 4.98 -18.81
CA ALA A 309 -1.77 4.53 -18.37
C ALA A 309 -2.90 5.36 -19.00
N VAL A 310 -4.11 4.82 -18.99
CA VAL A 310 -5.34 5.53 -19.38
C VAL A 310 -6.09 5.91 -18.11
N TYR A 311 -6.75 7.09 -18.11
CA TYR A 311 -7.36 7.64 -16.90
C TYR A 311 -8.82 8.01 -17.12
N PHE A 312 -9.68 7.72 -16.11
CA PHE A 312 -11.10 8.06 -16.13
C PHE A 312 -11.49 8.86 -14.86
N ARG A 313 -12.45 9.77 -14.98
CA ARG A 313 -12.97 10.62 -13.90
C ARG A 313 -14.35 10.20 -13.41
N ASN A 314 -15.08 9.46 -14.25
CA ASN A 314 -16.46 9.06 -13.99
C ASN A 314 -16.81 7.77 -14.73
N GLU A 315 -18.02 7.24 -14.46
CA GLU A 315 -18.53 5.99 -15.03
C GLU A 315 -18.57 6.02 -16.57
N ALA A 316 -18.97 7.15 -17.18
CA ALA A 316 -19.08 7.26 -18.61
C ALA A 316 -17.72 7.18 -19.30
N GLU A 317 -16.70 7.93 -18.81
CA GLU A 317 -15.34 7.84 -19.30
C GLU A 317 -14.74 6.44 -19.09
N CYS A 318 -15.01 5.82 -17.92
CA CYS A 318 -14.57 4.46 -17.66
C CYS A 318 -15.11 3.48 -18.70
N ARG A 319 -16.40 3.54 -19.00
CA ARG A 319 -17.05 2.71 -20.03
C ARG A 319 -16.44 2.95 -21.41
N ASP A 320 -16.25 4.20 -21.78
CA ASP A 320 -15.72 4.56 -23.11
C ASP A 320 -14.28 4.07 -23.29
N HIS A 321 -13.46 4.18 -22.23
CA HIS A 321 -12.10 3.62 -22.23
C HIS A 321 -12.09 2.10 -22.26
N ILE A 322 -12.96 1.41 -21.48
CA ILE A 322 -13.12 -0.04 -21.55
C ILE A 322 -13.41 -0.46 -22.99
N THR A 323 -14.40 0.19 -23.62
CA THR A 323 -14.81 -0.10 -25.01
C THR A 323 -13.66 0.13 -26.00
N GLY A 324 -12.87 1.20 -25.81
CA GLY A 324 -11.74 1.52 -26.69
C GLY A 324 -10.53 0.61 -26.49
N LEU A 325 -10.32 0.06 -25.27
CA LEU A 325 -9.20 -0.85 -25.00
C LEU A 325 -9.50 -2.29 -25.45
N VAL A 326 -10.77 -2.68 -25.46
CA VAL A 326 -11.15 -4.03 -25.89
C VAL A 326 -10.87 -4.20 -27.40
N GLY A 327 -9.98 -5.13 -27.72
CA GLY A 327 -9.58 -5.42 -29.10
C GLY A 327 -8.42 -4.58 -29.62
N ASP A 328 -8.01 -3.50 -28.97
CA ASP A 328 -6.83 -2.70 -29.34
C ASP A 328 -5.53 -3.32 -28.76
N GLN A 329 -5.08 -4.39 -29.40
CA GLN A 329 -3.89 -5.14 -28.99
C GLN A 329 -2.60 -4.31 -29.06
N GLU A 330 -2.50 -3.37 -29.98
CA GLU A 330 -1.35 -2.49 -30.14
C GLU A 330 -1.26 -1.55 -28.93
N LYS A 331 -2.35 -0.87 -28.60
CA LYS A 331 -2.44 0.01 -27.44
C LYS A 331 -2.17 -0.72 -26.14
N LEU A 332 -2.76 -1.89 -25.93
CA LEU A 332 -2.53 -2.70 -24.75
C LEU A 332 -1.05 -3.12 -24.61
N LYS A 333 -0.38 -3.44 -25.69
CA LYS A 333 1.05 -3.78 -25.71
C LYS A 333 1.94 -2.56 -25.37
N GLU A 334 1.61 -1.38 -25.87
CA GLU A 334 2.28 -0.14 -25.50
C GLU A 334 2.12 0.15 -24.01
N MET A 335 0.90 0.07 -23.49
CA MET A 335 0.59 0.27 -22.07
C MET A 335 1.33 -0.74 -21.18
N ALA A 336 1.38 -2.01 -21.57
CA ALA A 336 2.12 -3.06 -20.85
C ALA A 336 3.63 -2.75 -20.79
N THR A 337 4.18 -2.23 -21.89
CA THR A 337 5.59 -1.82 -21.95
C THR A 337 5.86 -0.64 -21.03
N SER A 338 4.99 0.38 -21.04
CA SER A 338 5.07 1.55 -20.17
C SER A 338 4.96 1.17 -18.69
N SER A 339 4.00 0.30 -18.33
CA SER A 339 3.86 -0.23 -16.97
C SER A 339 5.15 -0.89 -16.48
N ARG A 340 5.76 -1.75 -17.30
CA ARG A 340 7.03 -2.41 -16.98
C ARG A 340 8.16 -1.40 -16.77
N LEU A 341 8.31 -0.44 -17.66
CA LEU A 341 9.37 0.58 -17.56
C LEU A 341 9.18 1.42 -16.29
N ARG A 342 7.96 1.87 -16.04
CA ARG A 342 7.63 2.65 -14.84
C ARG A 342 7.91 1.87 -13.55
N HIS A 343 7.57 0.57 -13.50
CA HIS A 343 7.91 -0.29 -12.37
C HIS A 343 9.42 -0.39 -12.17
N GLN A 344 10.18 -0.66 -13.24
CA GLN A 344 11.65 -0.79 -13.16
C GLN A 344 12.33 0.49 -12.71
N GLU A 345 11.79 1.63 -13.09
CA GLU A 345 12.31 2.95 -12.74
C GLU A 345 12.21 3.22 -11.22
N ALA A 346 11.06 2.90 -10.59
CA ALA A 346 10.76 3.42 -9.26
C ALA A 346 10.36 2.38 -8.20
N PHE A 347 9.79 1.23 -8.60
CA PHE A 347 9.00 0.41 -7.68
C PHE A 347 9.54 -1.01 -7.44
N THR A 348 10.80 -1.27 -7.79
CA THR A 348 11.39 -2.59 -7.52
C THR A 348 11.77 -2.72 -6.03
N TRP A 349 11.53 -3.89 -5.43
CA TRP A 349 11.93 -4.15 -4.04
C TRP A 349 13.41 -3.84 -3.77
N PRO A 350 14.39 -4.22 -4.61
CA PRO A 350 15.78 -3.90 -4.33
C PRO A 350 16.05 -2.39 -4.20
N SER A 351 15.44 -1.56 -5.07
CA SER A 351 15.58 -0.11 -5.01
C SER A 351 14.93 0.47 -3.76
N VAL A 352 13.70 0.07 -3.46
CA VAL A 352 12.94 0.56 -2.31
C VAL A 352 13.61 0.16 -0.99
N LEU A 353 13.97 -1.12 -0.83
CA LEU A 353 14.61 -1.62 0.40
C LEU A 353 16.01 -1.00 0.61
N GLY A 354 16.76 -0.79 -0.47
CA GLY A 354 18.06 -0.08 -0.41
C GLY A 354 17.92 1.37 0.04
N ALA A 355 16.88 2.08 -0.42
CA ALA A 355 16.59 3.43 0.02
C ALA A 355 16.19 3.49 1.51
N TYR A 356 15.35 2.54 1.97
CA TYR A 356 15.04 2.41 3.41
C TYR A 356 16.31 2.12 4.23
N GLU A 357 17.14 1.16 3.81
CA GLU A 357 18.39 0.86 4.53
C GLU A 357 19.27 2.10 4.63
N SER A 358 19.43 2.85 3.55
CA SER A 358 20.24 4.08 3.52
C SER A 358 19.75 5.11 4.52
N LEU A 359 18.43 5.36 4.56
CA LEU A 359 17.80 6.25 5.53
C LEU A 359 18.01 5.74 6.97
N LEU A 360 17.72 4.46 7.22
CA LEU A 360 17.85 3.87 8.56
C LEU A 360 19.29 3.92 9.07
N ARG A 361 20.30 3.69 8.22
CA ARG A 361 21.72 3.81 8.56
C ARG A 361 22.07 5.23 8.98
N SER A 362 21.59 6.25 8.27
CA SER A 362 21.87 7.66 8.60
C SER A 362 21.35 8.07 9.98
N TRP A 363 20.31 7.39 10.49
CA TRP A 363 19.75 7.63 11.81
C TRP A 363 20.35 6.74 12.91
N ALA A 364 20.86 5.56 12.57
CA ALA A 364 21.47 4.62 13.52
C ALA A 364 22.86 5.10 14.02
N TYR A 365 23.61 5.81 13.18
CA TYR A 365 24.96 6.30 13.53
C TYR A 365 24.97 7.70 14.18
N GLY A 366 23.79 8.36 14.32
CA GLY A 366 23.68 9.70 14.90
C GLY A 366 24.09 10.83 13.95
N PRO A 367 23.94 12.10 14.35
CA PRO A 367 24.13 13.28 13.49
C PRO A 367 25.58 13.51 12.98
N ALA A 368 26.57 12.82 13.53
CA ALA A 368 27.97 12.93 13.08
C ALA A 368 28.25 12.29 11.70
N SER A 369 27.33 11.45 11.18
CA SER A 369 27.51 10.77 9.89
C SER A 369 26.78 11.45 8.71
N LYS A 370 26.26 12.65 8.89
CA LYS A 370 25.55 13.42 7.85
C LYS A 370 26.41 13.84 6.65
N SER A 371 27.70 13.45 6.61
CA SER A 371 28.63 13.81 5.52
C SER A 371 28.67 12.80 4.36
N SER A 372 28.01 11.66 4.45
CA SER A 372 27.82 10.80 3.29
C SER A 372 26.44 11.14 2.68
N SER A 373 26.47 11.71 1.49
CA SER A 373 25.28 12.04 0.69
C SER A 373 24.26 10.89 0.77
N VAL A 374 23.15 11.11 1.51
CA VAL A 374 21.91 10.39 1.25
C VAL A 374 21.70 10.56 -0.26
N PRO A 375 21.55 9.49 -1.06
CA PRO A 375 21.23 9.66 -2.46
C PRO A 375 20.05 10.63 -2.51
N SER A 376 20.27 11.78 -3.15
CA SER A 376 19.23 12.81 -3.26
C SER A 376 18.00 12.12 -3.81
N THR A 377 16.92 12.10 -3.04
CA THR A 377 15.58 11.70 -3.50
C THR A 377 15.12 12.55 -4.69
N ALA A 378 15.93 13.51 -5.11
CA ALA A 378 15.75 14.37 -6.27
C ALA A 378 15.68 13.61 -7.62
N GLN A 379 16.11 12.33 -7.69
CA GLN A 379 15.92 11.54 -8.91
C GLN A 379 14.48 11.09 -9.14
N TRP A 380 13.61 11.15 -8.09
CA TRP A 380 12.23 10.67 -8.17
C TRP A 380 11.18 11.78 -8.13
N VAL A 381 11.62 13.04 -8.00
CA VAL A 381 10.73 14.20 -7.87
C VAL A 381 10.76 15.01 -9.16
N GLU A 382 10.19 14.48 -10.25
CA GLU A 382 9.67 15.38 -11.25
C GLU A 382 8.42 16.08 -10.68
N PRO A 383 8.29 17.40 -10.84
CA PRO A 383 7.14 18.13 -10.33
C PRO A 383 5.89 17.58 -11.02
N LEU A 384 4.93 17.11 -10.21
CA LEU A 384 3.59 16.82 -10.70
C LEU A 384 3.06 18.05 -11.46
N PRO A 385 2.44 17.89 -12.62
CA PRO A 385 1.81 19.00 -13.33
C PRO A 385 0.85 19.72 -12.37
N LYS A 386 0.91 21.04 -12.35
CA LYS A 386 0.00 21.90 -11.58
C LYS A 386 -1.40 21.69 -12.16
N HIS A 387 -2.21 20.85 -11.52
CA HIS A 387 -3.64 20.84 -11.76
C HIS A 387 -4.26 21.91 -10.87
N GLU A 388 -4.88 22.90 -11.50
CA GLU A 388 -5.71 23.88 -10.84
C GLU A 388 -6.83 23.17 -10.08
N GLU A 389 -6.95 23.49 -8.78
CA GLU A 389 -8.08 23.09 -7.97
C GLU A 389 -9.33 23.76 -8.54
N SER A 390 -10.22 22.97 -9.11
CA SER A 390 -11.59 23.38 -9.45
C SER A 390 -12.59 22.62 -8.63
#